data_cccf8c92b6fc2789cbf21c86e3c0e1de
#
_entry.id   cccf8c92b6fc2789cbf21c86e3c0e1de
#
_cell.length_a   1.000
_cell.length_b   1.000
_cell.length_c   1.000
_cell.angle_alpha   90.00
_cell.angle_beta   90.00
_cell.angle_gamma   90.00
#
_symmetry.space_group_name_H-M   'P 1'
#
loop_
_entity.id
_entity.type
_entity.pdbx_description
1 polymer ?
#
loop_
_entity_poly.entity_id
_entity_poly.type
_entity_poly.pdbx_seq_one_letter_code
_entity_poly.pdbx_strand_id
1 'polypeptide(L)' 'MRQLSTLTDSKGSLLAVSDKVRDEEGFTWWVLSMFPEINSVVGITTNEDRNDRKAFRPEELTII' A
#
# COMPACT_ATOMS: atom_id res chain seq x y z
N MET A 1 20.42 -10.36 -13.48
CA MET A 1 19.30 -9.88 -13.66
C MET A 1 18.77 -9.28 -12.50
N ARG A 2 18.00 -8.44 -12.54
CA ARG A 2 17.49 -7.93 -11.53
C ARG A 2 16.29 -8.41 -11.25
N GLN A 3 15.94 -8.63 -10.16
CA GLN A 3 14.74 -9.11 -9.94
C GLN A 3 13.86 -8.04 -9.59
N LEU A 4 12.67 -8.16 -9.93
CA LEU A 4 11.71 -7.21 -9.55
C LEU A 4 11.40 -7.37 -8.11
N SER A 5 11.35 -6.27 -7.44
CA SER A 5 10.94 -6.30 -6.07
C SER A 5 9.46 -6.25 -6.02
N THR A 6 8.85 -7.17 -5.35
CA THR A 6 7.41 -7.22 -5.27
C THR A 6 6.99 -7.22 -3.83
N LEU A 7 5.90 -6.57 -3.56
CA LEU A 7 5.28 -6.57 -2.25
C LEU A 7 3.88 -7.13 -2.41
N THR A 8 3.43 -7.87 -1.41
CA THR A 8 2.10 -8.45 -1.44
C THR A 8 1.33 -7.95 -0.24
N ASP A 9 0.01 -7.95 -0.38
CA ASP A 9 -0.86 -7.54 0.70
C ASP A 9 -0.98 -8.67 1.72
N SER A 10 -1.88 -8.50 2.68
CA SER A 10 -2.04 -9.47 3.75
C SER A 10 -2.50 -10.83 3.23
N LYS A 11 -3.05 -10.89 2.05
CA LYS A 11 -3.56 -12.14 1.49
C LYS A 11 -2.67 -12.69 0.41
N GLY A 12 -1.51 -12.10 0.18
CA GLY A 12 -0.57 -12.59 -0.81
C GLY A 12 -0.80 -12.06 -2.22
N SER A 13 -1.68 -11.08 -2.39
CA SER A 13 -1.91 -10.49 -3.71
C SER A 13 -0.87 -9.41 -3.97
N LEU A 14 -0.39 -9.35 -5.20
CA LEU A 14 0.62 -8.35 -5.54
C LEU A 14 0.06 -6.95 -5.46
N LEU A 15 0.83 -6.07 -4.84
CA LEU A 15 0.47 -4.67 -4.75
C LEU A 15 1.07 -3.89 -5.91
N ALA A 16 0.37 -2.88 -6.34
CA ALA A 16 0.86 -1.99 -7.40
C ALA A 16 0.45 -0.57 -7.05
N VAL A 17 1.19 0.37 -7.60
CA VAL A 17 0.86 1.78 -7.44
C VAL A 17 -0.54 2.01 -8.00
N SER A 18 -1.31 2.80 -7.28
CA SER A 18 -2.71 3.14 -7.58
C SER A 18 -3.72 2.08 -7.16
N ASP A 19 -3.27 1.00 -6.55
CA ASP A 19 -4.22 0.04 -6.02
C ASP A 19 -4.97 0.64 -4.85
N LYS A 20 -6.23 0.25 -4.72
CA LYS A 20 -7.05 0.66 -3.60
C LYS A 20 -6.93 -0.41 -2.53
N VAL A 21 -6.58 0.00 -1.35
CA VAL A 21 -6.30 -0.94 -0.26
C VAL A 21 -6.97 -0.47 1.01
N ARG A 22 -7.11 -1.39 1.95
CA ARG A 22 -7.68 -1.07 3.26
C ARG A 22 -6.66 -1.45 4.31
N ASP A 23 -6.50 -0.61 5.32
CA ASP A 23 -5.57 -0.90 6.40
C ASP A 23 -6.25 -1.73 7.48
N GLU A 24 -5.52 -2.02 8.56
CA GLU A 24 -6.03 -2.88 9.62
C GLU A 24 -7.17 -2.24 10.39
N GLU A 25 -7.27 -0.93 10.32
CA GLU A 25 -8.33 -0.21 11.00
C GLU A 25 -9.55 -0.02 10.13
N GLY A 26 -9.49 -0.47 8.89
CA GLY A 26 -10.63 -0.36 8.00
C GLY A 26 -10.66 0.89 7.15
N PHE A 27 -9.63 1.72 7.23
CA PHE A 27 -9.58 2.92 6.40
C PHE A 27 -9.05 2.58 5.01
N THR A 28 -9.55 3.28 4.02
CA THR A 28 -9.17 3.06 2.63
C THR A 28 -8.05 3.98 2.23
N TRP A 29 -7.07 3.43 1.52
CA TRP A 29 -5.93 4.18 1.03
C TRP A 29 -5.68 3.79 -0.42
N TRP A 30 -4.93 4.64 -1.12
CA TRP A 30 -4.48 4.35 -2.47
C TRP A 30 -2.97 4.23 -2.41
N VAL A 31 -2.42 3.24 -3.06
CA VAL A 31 -0.98 3.04 -3.05
C VAL A 31 -0.32 4.14 -3.88
N LEU A 32 0.51 4.94 -3.23
CA LEU A 32 1.20 6.03 -3.89
C LEU A 32 2.59 5.60 -4.33
N SER A 33 3.31 4.91 -3.47
CA SER A 33 4.67 4.47 -3.75
C SER A 33 4.96 3.20 -2.99
N MET A 34 5.92 2.44 -3.48
CA MET A 34 6.34 1.22 -2.81
C MET A 34 7.85 1.21 -2.71
N PHE A 35 8.34 0.75 -1.57
CA PHE A 35 9.76 0.71 -1.29
C PHE A 35 10.13 -0.70 -0.83
N PRO A 36 10.32 -1.63 -1.76
CA PRO A 36 10.55 -3.03 -1.39
C PRO A 36 11.79 -3.24 -0.55
N GLU A 37 12.80 -2.38 -0.73
CA GLU A 37 14.05 -2.56 0.01
C GLU A 37 13.84 -2.42 1.50
N ILE A 38 12.85 -1.68 1.93
CA ILE A 38 12.58 -1.50 3.34
C ILE A 38 11.20 -2.04 3.71
N ASN A 39 10.61 -2.81 2.79
CA ASN A 39 9.33 -3.46 3.02
C ASN A 39 8.26 -2.46 3.42
N SER A 40 8.15 -1.38 2.67
CA SER A 40 7.26 -0.28 3.02
C SER A 40 6.40 0.13 1.82
N VAL A 41 5.18 0.52 2.12
CA VAL A 41 4.24 1.03 1.12
C VAL A 41 3.72 2.35 1.64
N VAL A 42 3.70 3.36 0.80
CA VAL A 42 3.13 4.65 1.18
C VAL A 42 1.75 4.74 0.55
N GLY A 43 0.75 4.94 1.39
CA GLY A 43 -0.61 5.14 0.94
C GLY A 43 -1.02 6.58 1.09
N ILE A 44 -1.97 7.01 0.28
CA ILE A 44 -2.52 8.33 0.38
C ILE A 44 -4.04 8.19 0.46
N THR A 45 -4.64 9.00 1.30
CA THR A 45 -6.08 9.03 1.38
C THR A 45 -6.57 10.20 0.54
N THR A 46 -7.69 10.02 -0.12
CA THR A 46 -8.24 11.04 -0.97
C THR A 46 -9.57 11.54 -0.46
N ASN A 47 -9.72 11.58 0.85
CA ASN A 47 -10.91 12.16 1.42
C ASN A 47 -10.99 13.62 1.04
N GLU A 48 -12.19 14.13 1.00
CA GLU A 48 -12.41 15.49 0.52
C GLU A 48 -11.57 16.52 1.20
N ASP A 49 -11.37 16.35 2.48
CA ASP A 49 -10.69 17.35 3.25
C ASP A 49 -9.23 17.04 3.52
N ARG A 50 -8.75 15.90 3.06
CA ARG A 50 -7.43 15.46 3.48
C ARG A 50 -6.76 14.67 2.39
N ASN A 51 -5.46 14.86 2.28
CA ASN A 51 -4.63 14.07 1.42
C ASN A 51 -3.47 13.59 2.26
N ASP A 52 -3.79 12.87 3.31
CA ASP A 52 -2.78 12.39 4.22
C ASP A 52 -2.01 11.23 3.60
N ARG A 53 -0.73 11.16 3.91
CA ARG A 53 0.11 10.06 3.46
C ARG A 53 0.60 9.33 4.68
N LYS A 54 0.71 8.03 4.56
CA LYS A 54 1.16 7.22 5.66
C LYS A 54 1.91 6.01 5.13
N ALA A 55 2.96 5.63 5.83
CA ALA A 55 3.73 4.44 5.46
C ALA A 55 3.17 3.24 6.17
N PHE A 56 3.07 2.13 5.45
CA PHE A 56 2.57 0.87 5.97
C PHE A 56 3.52 -0.23 5.62
N ARG A 57 3.43 -1.32 6.33
CA ARG A 57 4.02 -2.57 5.86
C ARG A 57 3.01 -3.23 4.95
N PRO A 58 3.46 -3.92 3.91
CA PRO A 58 2.51 -4.52 2.96
C PRO A 58 1.52 -5.47 3.62
N GLU A 59 1.96 -6.18 4.67
CA GLU A 59 1.08 -7.13 5.32
C GLU A 59 -0.03 -6.45 6.11
N GLU A 60 0.04 -5.14 6.30
CA GLU A 60 -1.01 -4.40 6.98
C GLU A 60 -2.12 -3.98 6.05
N LEU A 61 -1.96 -4.21 4.76
CA LEU A 61 -2.90 -3.74 3.75
C LEU A 61 -3.58 -4.91 3.07
N THR A 62 -4.80 -4.67 2.63
CA THR A 62 -5.55 -5.67 1.87
C THR A 62 -6.16 -4.97 0.67
N ILE A 63 -5.95 -5.52 -0.51
CA ILE A 63 -6.52 -4.97 -1.74
C ILE A 63 -8.03 -5.18 -1.71
N ILE A 64 -8.76 -4.15 -2.05
CA ILE A 64 -10.21 -4.22 -2.08
C ILE A 64 -10.78 -3.96 -3.45
#